data_4befde321d2f1c30a89a6d1da4345531
#
_entry.id   4befde321d2f1c30a89a6d1da4345531
#
_cell.length_a   1.000
_cell.length_b   1.000
_cell.length_c   1.000
_cell.angle_alpha   90.00
_cell.angle_beta   90.00
_cell.angle_gamma   90.00
#
_symmetry.space_group_name_H-M   'P 1'
#
loop_
_entity.id
_entity.type
_entity.pdbx_description
1 polymer ?
#
loop_
_entity_poly.entity_id
_entity_poly.type
_entity_poly.pdbx_seq_one_letter_code
_entity_poly.pdbx_strand_id
1 'polypeptide(L)'
;MAFVACATVVEAFDNVPESISASISLKVPGNGAKHYPLTFQKSQNNNGTYYLENSEKMPLTVSQNIVTGNDGLRISVSITALEDVYFNYNQQMATGFRHDDCLFYMPGFWYRRNLRSPKEAPSFHTSDSWIVSEDRLSAPLTGIFCEKKQRFMTVNRLDKFVNSTLATHREGEIILSDKTSLGHTGFENKGGVATLSFGFPYREAPKSYIRKLTLAPAVTAYQHLKKGETILLMWQIAEGEAKDYSDFVSHTWEYCYDTYSPKPVDTPYSIEYMKQTLSQFFVSSFVDKYPLVYNSGIHLRTDACASNGQAEVGFIGRVLLNA
;
A
#
# COMPACT_ATOMS: atom_id res chain seq x y z
N MET A 1 -8.13 8.81 23.00
CA MET A 1 -6.85 9.33 23.54
C MET A 1 -6.18 10.10 22.42
N ALA A 2 -5.89 11.38 22.64
CA ALA A 2 -5.23 12.19 21.64
C ALA A 2 -3.82 11.63 21.39
N PHE A 3 -3.40 11.58 20.13
CA PHE A 3 -2.00 11.45 19.76
C PHE A 3 -1.24 12.51 20.58
N VAL A 4 -0.46 12.08 21.53
CA VAL A 4 0.55 12.94 22.13
C VAL A 4 1.61 13.09 21.05
N ALA A 5 1.45 14.10 20.20
CA ALA A 5 2.51 14.57 19.36
C ALA A 5 3.66 14.91 20.30
N CYS A 6 4.69 14.09 20.32
CA CYS A 6 5.96 14.47 20.88
C CYS A 6 6.40 15.67 20.06
N ALA A 7 6.21 16.85 20.62
CA ALA A 7 6.62 18.11 20.03
C ALA A 7 8.16 18.21 20.10
N THR A 8 8.83 17.43 19.29
CA THR A 8 10.11 17.87 18.73
C THR A 8 9.73 18.83 17.62
N VAL A 9 10.07 20.09 17.83
CA VAL A 9 9.92 21.17 16.86
C VAL A 9 10.34 20.65 15.50
N VAL A 10 9.36 20.40 14.64
CA VAL A 10 9.63 20.18 13.23
C VAL A 10 9.95 21.56 12.69
N GLU A 11 11.25 21.85 12.57
CA GLU A 11 11.69 23.05 11.86
C GLU A 11 11.01 23.04 10.49
N ALA A 12 10.39 24.15 10.13
CA ALA A 12 9.86 24.34 8.79
C ALA A 12 10.98 24.01 7.82
N PHE A 13 10.79 23.01 6.96
CA PHE A 13 11.83 22.58 6.04
C PHE A 13 12.12 23.72 5.06
N ASP A 14 13.16 24.49 5.32
CA ASP A 14 13.67 25.47 4.37
C ASP A 14 14.29 24.81 3.14
N ASN A 15 14.59 23.51 3.20
CA ASN A 15 15.11 22.71 2.12
C ASN A 15 14.38 21.36 2.05
N VAL A 16 14.27 20.77 0.85
CA VAL A 16 13.85 19.37 0.71
C VAL A 16 14.77 18.51 1.55
N PRO A 17 14.23 17.67 2.47
CA PRO A 17 15.09 16.73 3.18
C PRO A 17 15.92 15.93 2.18
N GLU A 18 17.21 15.80 2.40
CA GLU A 18 18.11 14.94 1.60
C GLU A 18 17.60 13.49 1.52
N SER A 19 16.72 13.12 2.47
CA SER A 19 16.04 11.84 2.50
C SER A 19 15.01 11.62 1.40
N ILE A 20 14.56 12.69 0.70
CA ILE A 20 13.53 12.59 -0.36
C ILE A 20 14.18 12.57 -1.74
N SER A 21 13.80 11.61 -2.56
CA SER A 21 14.13 11.55 -3.98
C SER A 21 12.90 11.24 -4.83
N ALA A 22 12.89 11.68 -6.07
CA ALA A 22 11.81 11.43 -7.00
C ALA A 22 12.36 11.07 -8.39
N SER A 23 11.56 10.32 -9.13
CA SER A 23 11.86 9.96 -10.52
C SER A 23 10.58 9.82 -11.34
N ILE A 24 10.69 9.96 -12.64
CA ILE A 24 9.61 9.69 -13.55
C ILE A 24 10.10 8.81 -14.70
N SER A 25 9.29 7.86 -15.11
CA SER A 25 9.55 7.03 -16.27
C SER A 25 8.53 7.36 -17.35
N LEU A 26 9.00 7.56 -18.56
CA LEU A 26 8.19 7.88 -19.74
C LEU A 26 8.23 6.72 -20.72
N LYS A 27 7.06 6.34 -21.22
CA LYS A 27 6.87 5.21 -22.15
C LYS A 27 6.38 5.70 -23.50
N VAL A 28 7.09 5.32 -24.56
CA VAL A 28 6.60 5.44 -25.92
C VAL A 28 6.16 4.06 -26.39
N PRO A 29 4.95 3.90 -26.96
CA PRO A 29 4.50 2.62 -27.50
C PRO A 29 5.53 2.00 -28.45
N GLY A 30 5.82 0.72 -28.27
CA GLY A 30 6.82 -0.02 -29.05
C GLY A 30 8.27 0.09 -28.57
N ASN A 31 8.59 1.03 -27.69
CA ASN A 31 9.94 1.22 -27.14
C ASN A 31 9.99 0.88 -25.65
N GLY A 32 11.18 0.64 -25.10
CA GLY A 32 11.43 0.57 -23.66
C GLY A 32 11.17 1.93 -23.00
N ALA A 33 10.75 1.92 -21.73
CA ALA A 33 10.57 3.16 -20.99
C ALA A 33 11.91 3.84 -20.70
N LYS A 34 11.92 5.16 -20.75
CA LYS A 34 13.06 5.98 -20.36
C LYS A 34 12.84 6.52 -18.95
N HIS A 35 13.86 6.40 -18.12
CA HIS A 35 13.82 6.78 -16.72
C HIS A 35 14.56 8.12 -16.49
N TYR A 36 13.91 9.02 -15.76
CA TYR A 36 14.42 10.36 -15.46
C TYR A 36 14.45 10.58 -13.93
N PRO A 37 15.64 10.63 -13.31
CA PRO A 37 15.76 11.14 -11.95
C PRO A 37 15.40 12.62 -11.93
N LEU A 38 14.73 13.08 -10.87
CA LEU A 38 14.25 14.44 -10.74
C LEU A 38 15.02 15.16 -9.62
N THR A 39 15.46 16.38 -9.90
CA THR A 39 16.06 17.31 -8.94
C THR A 39 15.04 18.33 -8.46
N PHE A 40 15.09 18.64 -7.18
CA PHE A 40 14.18 19.60 -6.54
C PHE A 40 14.76 21.01 -6.64
N GLN A 41 14.02 21.91 -7.29
CA GLN A 41 14.35 23.32 -7.37
C GLN A 41 13.32 24.13 -6.55
N LYS A 42 13.76 24.83 -5.51
CA LYS A 42 12.88 25.63 -4.66
C LYS A 42 12.21 26.76 -5.47
N SER A 43 10.91 26.90 -5.33
CA SER A 43 10.20 28.04 -5.90
C SER A 43 10.56 29.33 -5.16
N GLN A 44 10.86 30.40 -5.90
CA GLN A 44 11.22 31.69 -5.32
C GLN A 44 10.07 32.37 -4.53
N ASN A 45 8.83 32.01 -4.83
CA ASN A 45 7.65 32.73 -4.36
C ASN A 45 6.77 31.96 -3.35
N ASN A 46 7.13 30.71 -3.00
CA ASN A 46 6.27 29.92 -2.12
C ASN A 46 7.10 28.97 -1.23
N ASN A 47 6.95 29.14 0.09
CA ASN A 47 7.54 28.24 1.07
C ASN A 47 6.94 26.84 0.92
N GLY A 48 7.81 25.83 0.77
CA GLY A 48 7.41 24.42 0.63
C GLY A 48 7.05 23.96 -0.78
N THR A 49 7.10 24.84 -1.79
CA THR A 49 6.87 24.44 -3.19
C THR A 49 8.21 24.26 -3.92
N TYR A 50 8.31 23.16 -4.65
CA TYR A 50 9.47 22.77 -5.45
C TYR A 50 9.04 22.42 -6.86
N TYR A 51 9.83 22.80 -7.86
CA TYR A 51 9.76 22.27 -9.22
C TYR A 51 10.71 21.08 -9.31
N LEU A 52 10.26 20.01 -9.95
CA LEU A 52 11.05 18.80 -10.13
C LEU A 52 11.51 18.73 -11.57
N GLU A 53 12.79 18.87 -11.78
CA GLU A 53 13.40 19.02 -13.09
C GLU A 53 14.39 17.90 -13.40
N ASN A 54 14.64 17.68 -14.66
CA ASN A 54 15.72 16.84 -15.15
C ASN A 54 16.60 17.66 -16.12
N SER A 55 17.86 17.28 -16.26
CA SER A 55 18.79 17.90 -17.24
C SER A 55 18.30 17.79 -18.69
N GLU A 56 17.50 16.77 -19.00
CA GLU A 56 16.86 16.62 -20.29
C GLU A 56 15.44 17.25 -20.25
N LYS A 57 15.06 17.88 -21.37
CA LYS A 57 13.70 18.43 -21.51
C LYS A 57 12.68 17.30 -21.50
N MET A 58 11.72 17.40 -20.60
CA MET A 58 10.61 16.46 -20.48
C MET A 58 9.34 17.00 -21.14
N PRO A 59 8.46 16.10 -21.68
CA PRO A 59 7.16 16.50 -22.25
C PRO A 59 6.09 16.79 -21.20
N LEU A 60 6.50 16.99 -19.94
CA LEU A 60 5.63 17.30 -18.80
C LEU A 60 6.38 18.18 -17.79
N THR A 61 5.61 18.80 -16.89
CA THR A 61 6.13 19.50 -15.72
C THR A 61 5.69 18.80 -14.46
N VAL A 62 6.56 18.77 -13.46
CA VAL A 62 6.27 18.22 -12.14
C VAL A 62 6.52 19.30 -11.10
N SER A 63 5.56 19.55 -10.24
CA SER A 63 5.74 20.38 -9.06
C SER A 63 5.30 19.64 -7.81
N GLN A 64 5.94 19.94 -6.70
CA GLN A 64 5.65 19.30 -5.40
C GLN A 64 5.55 20.38 -4.32
N ASN A 65 4.52 20.26 -3.51
CA ASN A 65 4.37 21.03 -2.28
C ASN A 65 4.54 20.12 -1.07
N ILE A 66 5.38 20.53 -0.13
CA ILE A 66 5.63 19.81 1.13
C ILE A 66 5.21 20.73 2.27
N VAL A 67 4.24 20.27 3.05
CA VAL A 67 3.72 20.99 4.20
C VAL A 67 3.89 20.14 5.44
N THR A 68 4.48 20.72 6.47
CA THR A 68 4.56 20.13 7.81
C THR A 68 3.26 20.38 8.54
N GLY A 69 2.62 19.32 9.03
CA GLY A 69 1.46 19.37 9.88
C GLY A 69 1.72 18.69 11.22
N ASN A 70 0.71 18.71 12.10
CA ASN A 70 0.79 18.03 13.39
C ASN A 70 0.99 16.50 13.25
N ASP A 71 0.59 15.95 12.12
CA ASP A 71 0.60 14.50 11.85
C ASP A 71 1.77 14.07 10.94
N GLY A 72 2.77 14.93 10.74
CA GLY A 72 3.93 14.69 9.87
C GLY A 72 3.95 15.55 8.60
N LEU A 73 4.51 15.00 7.51
CA LEU A 73 4.65 15.71 6.24
C LEU A 73 3.53 15.36 5.28
N ARG A 74 2.85 16.37 4.75
CA ARG A 74 1.95 16.21 3.61
C ARG A 74 2.68 16.57 2.33
N ILE A 75 2.69 15.65 1.40
CA ILE A 75 3.32 15.77 0.09
C ILE A 75 2.21 15.81 -0.97
N SER A 76 2.15 16.90 -1.73
CA SER A 76 1.23 17.04 -2.87
C SER A 76 2.04 17.22 -4.15
N VAL A 77 1.84 16.35 -5.12
CA VAL A 77 2.55 16.36 -6.41
C VAL A 77 1.57 16.66 -7.52
N SER A 78 1.88 17.66 -8.33
CA SER A 78 1.13 18.02 -9.53
C SER A 78 1.96 17.70 -10.76
N ILE A 79 1.41 16.89 -11.66
CA ILE A 79 2.05 16.49 -12.93
C ILE A 79 1.17 17.00 -14.07
N THR A 80 1.72 17.89 -14.91
CA THR A 80 1.01 18.48 -16.05
C THR A 80 1.70 18.10 -17.36
N ALA A 81 0.96 17.52 -18.29
CA ALA A 81 1.48 17.14 -19.60
C ALA A 81 1.59 18.36 -20.54
N LEU A 82 2.76 18.57 -21.15
CA LEU A 82 3.00 19.53 -22.21
C LEU A 82 2.71 18.95 -23.60
N GLU A 83 2.77 17.63 -23.71
CA GLU A 83 2.47 16.81 -24.88
C GLU A 83 1.76 15.54 -24.39
N ASP A 84 1.16 14.76 -25.30
CA ASP A 84 0.60 13.46 -24.96
C ASP A 84 1.70 12.51 -24.48
N VAL A 85 1.55 11.95 -23.28
CA VAL A 85 2.61 11.16 -22.65
C VAL A 85 2.05 9.98 -21.84
N TYR A 86 2.79 8.89 -21.81
CA TYR A 86 2.57 7.78 -20.88
C TYR A 86 3.64 7.82 -19.80
N PHE A 87 3.23 7.90 -18.54
CA PHE A 87 4.15 8.12 -17.43
C PHE A 87 3.94 7.14 -16.27
N ASN A 88 5.00 6.98 -15.48
CA ASN A 88 4.98 6.40 -14.14
C ASN A 88 5.86 7.26 -13.23
N TYR A 89 5.31 7.78 -12.15
CA TYR A 89 5.99 8.59 -11.15
C TYR A 89 6.31 7.75 -9.92
N ASN A 90 7.53 7.87 -9.41
CA ASN A 90 7.97 7.21 -8.18
C ASN A 90 8.68 8.21 -7.27
N GLN A 91 8.39 8.11 -5.99
CA GLN A 91 9.04 8.88 -4.93
C GLN A 91 9.55 7.94 -3.86
N GLN A 92 10.67 8.31 -3.24
CA GLN A 92 11.30 7.55 -2.19
C GLN A 92 11.59 8.48 -1.02
N MET A 93 11.52 7.93 0.20
CA MET A 93 11.93 8.61 1.42
C MET A 93 12.75 7.69 2.30
N ALA A 94 14.02 8.04 2.46
CA ALA A 94 14.94 7.32 3.35
C ALA A 94 14.56 7.60 4.81
N THR A 95 14.41 6.54 5.61
CA THR A 95 14.02 6.68 7.03
C THR A 95 15.19 7.03 7.95
N GLY A 96 16.42 6.91 7.47
CA GLY A 96 17.61 6.99 8.32
C GLY A 96 17.77 5.78 9.27
N PHE A 97 16.95 4.73 9.08
CA PHE A 97 17.07 3.49 9.84
C PHE A 97 17.89 2.48 9.04
N ARG A 98 18.76 1.74 9.74
CA ARG A 98 19.44 0.61 9.12
C ARG A 98 18.42 -0.47 8.78
N HIS A 99 18.42 -0.91 7.53
CA HIS A 99 17.42 -1.86 7.00
C HIS A 99 17.36 -3.18 7.81
N ASP A 100 18.50 -3.69 8.22
CA ASP A 100 18.60 -4.93 9.02
C ASP A 100 17.95 -4.84 10.41
N ASP A 101 17.77 -3.62 10.93
CA ASP A 101 17.18 -3.36 12.24
C ASP A 101 15.67 -3.10 12.14
N CYS A 102 15.09 -3.21 10.91
CA CYS A 102 13.70 -2.85 10.64
C CYS A 102 12.78 -4.05 10.45
N LEU A 103 11.53 -3.83 10.83
CA LEU A 103 10.37 -4.64 10.50
C LEU A 103 9.41 -3.82 9.66
N PHE A 104 8.72 -4.46 8.74
CA PHE A 104 7.90 -3.80 7.72
C PHE A 104 6.44 -4.18 7.88
N TYR A 105 5.55 -3.25 7.51
CA TYR A 105 4.12 -3.44 7.57
C TYR A 105 3.44 -2.89 6.32
N MET A 106 2.69 -3.74 5.62
CA MET A 106 1.74 -3.36 4.58
C MET A 106 0.42 -4.10 4.88
N PRO A 107 -0.66 -3.40 5.20
CA PRO A 107 -1.89 -3.99 5.74
C PRO A 107 -2.47 -5.07 4.83
N GLY A 108 -2.70 -6.27 5.41
CA GLY A 108 -3.24 -7.41 4.67
C GLY A 108 -2.24 -8.18 3.79
N PHE A 109 -1.03 -7.66 3.60
CA PHE A 109 -0.05 -8.23 2.67
C PHE A 109 1.29 -8.58 3.32
N TRP A 110 1.86 -7.69 4.14
CA TRP A 110 3.19 -7.87 4.68
C TRP A 110 3.25 -7.59 6.18
N TYR A 111 3.83 -8.54 6.94
CA TYR A 111 4.03 -8.44 8.38
C TYR A 111 5.46 -8.81 8.76
N ARG A 112 6.16 -7.91 9.47
CA ARG A 112 7.56 -8.08 9.86
C ARG A 112 8.47 -8.28 8.64
N ARG A 113 8.96 -9.48 8.41
CA ARG A 113 9.78 -9.89 7.25
C ARG A 113 9.16 -11.02 6.44
N ASN A 114 7.93 -11.39 6.74
CA ASN A 114 7.22 -12.53 6.14
C ASN A 114 8.04 -13.84 6.11
N LEU A 115 8.92 -14.07 7.10
CA LEU A 115 9.81 -15.24 7.14
C LEU A 115 9.09 -16.59 7.30
N ARG A 116 7.80 -16.58 7.67
CA ARG A 116 6.97 -17.78 7.69
C ARG A 116 6.40 -18.14 6.32
N SER A 117 6.44 -17.21 5.36
CA SER A 117 6.03 -17.46 3.99
C SER A 117 7.15 -18.19 3.23
N PRO A 118 6.82 -19.11 2.30
CA PRO A 118 7.81 -19.75 1.46
C PRO A 118 8.40 -18.74 0.45
N LYS A 119 9.51 -19.13 -0.20
CA LYS A 119 10.17 -18.29 -1.22
C LYS A 119 9.30 -18.02 -2.47
N GLU A 120 8.26 -18.83 -2.69
CA GLU A 120 7.28 -18.67 -3.77
C GLU A 120 6.18 -17.65 -3.44
N ALA A 121 6.21 -17.08 -2.26
CA ALA A 121 5.32 -16.00 -1.81
C ALA A 121 6.13 -14.74 -1.45
N PRO A 122 5.50 -13.56 -1.36
CA PRO A 122 6.18 -12.36 -0.92
C PRO A 122 6.82 -12.54 0.45
N SER A 123 8.15 -12.50 0.51
CA SER A 123 8.92 -12.73 1.73
C SER A 123 10.36 -12.25 1.59
N PHE A 124 11.08 -12.11 2.70
CA PHE A 124 12.53 -11.86 2.69
C PHE A 124 13.35 -13.03 2.12
N HIS A 125 12.78 -14.22 2.00
CA HIS A 125 13.44 -15.32 1.28
C HIS A 125 13.61 -15.04 -0.22
N THR A 126 12.76 -14.16 -0.77
CA THR A 126 12.80 -13.77 -2.18
C THR A 126 13.52 -12.45 -2.38
N SER A 127 13.23 -11.46 -1.55
CA SER A 127 13.81 -10.11 -1.62
C SER A 127 13.60 -9.37 -0.31
N ASP A 128 14.54 -8.50 0.01
CA ASP A 128 14.48 -7.55 1.12
C ASP A 128 13.82 -6.20 0.74
N SER A 129 13.32 -6.12 -0.47
CA SER A 129 12.66 -4.94 -1.04
C SER A 129 11.39 -5.36 -1.77
N TRP A 130 10.26 -4.72 -1.44
CA TRP A 130 8.97 -5.03 -2.04
C TRP A 130 8.14 -3.78 -2.28
N ILE A 131 7.64 -3.66 -3.49
CA ILE A 131 6.68 -2.65 -3.92
C ILE A 131 5.47 -3.39 -4.47
N VAL A 132 4.29 -2.95 -4.09
CA VAL A 132 3.03 -3.58 -4.50
C VAL A 132 2.01 -2.55 -4.95
N SER A 133 1.08 -2.97 -5.79
CA SER A 133 -0.09 -2.18 -6.14
C SER A 133 -0.99 -2.00 -4.91
N GLU A 134 -1.58 -0.82 -4.77
CA GLU A 134 -2.38 -0.44 -3.59
C GLU A 134 -3.62 -1.32 -3.39
N ASP A 135 -4.17 -1.93 -4.45
CA ASP A 135 -5.29 -2.88 -4.37
C ASP A 135 -4.94 -4.23 -3.74
N ARG A 136 -3.65 -4.50 -3.51
CA ARG A 136 -3.18 -5.65 -2.73
C ARG A 136 -3.36 -5.46 -1.23
N LEU A 137 -3.58 -4.23 -0.80
CA LEU A 137 -3.54 -3.82 0.60
C LEU A 137 -4.94 -3.53 1.13
N SER A 138 -5.14 -3.74 2.43
CA SER A 138 -6.37 -3.33 3.12
C SER A 138 -6.47 -1.81 3.29
N ALA A 139 -5.35 -1.10 3.20
CA ALA A 139 -5.23 0.35 3.14
C ALA A 139 -3.95 0.71 2.36
N PRO A 140 -3.91 1.81 1.58
CA PRO A 140 -2.76 2.21 0.77
C PRO A 140 -1.65 2.80 1.64
N LEU A 141 -1.02 1.93 2.43
CA LEU A 141 -0.05 2.28 3.45
C LEU A 141 1.15 1.33 3.43
N THR A 142 2.32 1.89 3.66
CA THR A 142 3.53 1.14 4.06
C THR A 142 4.13 1.76 5.30
N GLY A 143 4.50 0.92 6.26
CA GLY A 143 5.18 1.33 7.48
C GLY A 143 6.49 0.57 7.70
N ILE A 144 7.46 1.27 8.27
CA ILE A 144 8.79 0.76 8.63
C ILE A 144 9.02 1.04 10.12
N PHE A 145 9.25 0.02 10.91
CA PHE A 145 9.54 0.11 12.33
C PHE A 145 10.96 -0.35 12.63
N CYS A 146 11.76 0.52 13.24
CA CYS A 146 13.11 0.20 13.69
C CYS A 146 13.07 -0.27 15.15
N GLU A 147 13.25 -1.58 15.37
CA GLU A 147 13.19 -2.17 16.72
C GLU A 147 14.21 -1.57 17.68
N LYS A 148 15.44 -1.31 17.24
CA LYS A 148 16.51 -0.77 18.09
C LYS A 148 16.25 0.66 18.54
N LYS A 149 15.60 1.45 17.68
CA LYS A 149 15.30 2.88 17.99
C LYS A 149 13.91 3.05 18.59
N GLN A 150 13.05 2.02 18.55
CA GLN A 150 11.63 2.08 18.92
C GLN A 150 10.88 3.22 18.21
N ARG A 151 11.26 3.48 16.96
CA ARG A 151 10.67 4.51 16.11
C ARG A 151 10.19 3.93 14.80
N PHE A 152 9.19 4.57 14.23
CA PHE A 152 8.65 4.18 12.95
C PHE A 152 8.46 5.37 12.02
N MET A 153 8.35 5.07 10.73
CA MET A 153 7.91 5.98 9.68
C MET A 153 6.91 5.26 8.79
N THR A 154 5.85 5.96 8.38
CA THR A 154 4.82 5.44 7.49
C THR A 154 4.58 6.38 6.32
N VAL A 155 4.08 5.82 5.21
CA VAL A 155 3.53 6.58 4.10
C VAL A 155 2.10 6.11 3.83
N ASN A 156 1.16 7.06 3.76
CA ASN A 156 -0.24 6.83 3.40
C ASN A 156 -0.60 7.66 2.18
N ARG A 157 -1.36 7.12 1.27
CA ARG A 157 -1.96 7.89 0.19
C ARG A 157 -3.23 8.57 0.68
N LEU A 158 -3.41 9.87 0.36
CA LEU A 158 -4.55 10.68 0.83
C LEU A 158 -5.61 10.92 -0.23
N ASP A 159 -5.26 10.91 -1.51
CA ASP A 159 -6.22 11.14 -2.58
C ASP A 159 -7.22 9.98 -2.71
N LYS A 160 -8.47 10.32 -3.01
CA LYS A 160 -9.54 9.33 -3.08
C LYS A 160 -9.41 8.46 -4.33
N PHE A 161 -9.69 7.17 -4.15
CA PHE A 161 -9.86 6.25 -5.28
C PHE A 161 -11.14 6.60 -6.05
N VAL A 162 -10.98 6.98 -7.32
CA VAL A 162 -12.10 7.32 -8.21
C VAL A 162 -12.45 6.16 -9.14
N ASN A 163 -11.46 5.36 -9.53
CA ASN A 163 -11.61 4.19 -10.39
C ASN A 163 -10.78 3.03 -9.88
N SER A 164 -11.39 1.87 -9.73
CA SER A 164 -10.70 0.61 -9.46
C SER A 164 -10.60 -0.19 -10.75
N THR A 165 -9.68 0.15 -11.63
CA THR A 165 -9.36 -0.76 -12.72
C THR A 165 -8.52 -1.88 -12.12
N LEU A 166 -9.06 -3.10 -12.10
CA LEU A 166 -8.32 -4.27 -11.66
C LEU A 166 -7.04 -4.39 -12.48
N ALA A 167 -5.90 -4.47 -11.79
CA ALA A 167 -4.64 -4.74 -12.43
C ALA A 167 -4.74 -6.05 -13.21
N THR A 168 -4.68 -5.98 -14.52
CA THR A 168 -4.55 -7.19 -15.33
C THR A 168 -3.17 -7.76 -15.07
N HIS A 169 -3.08 -9.07 -14.81
CA HIS A 169 -1.82 -9.78 -14.57
C HIS A 169 -0.98 -9.85 -15.84
N ARG A 170 -0.35 -8.74 -16.16
CA ARG A 170 0.62 -8.66 -17.26
C ARG A 170 2.00 -8.45 -16.67
N GLU A 171 3.01 -8.89 -17.39
CA GLU A 171 4.41 -8.78 -17.01
C GLU A 171 5.05 -7.58 -17.72
N GLY A 172 6.08 -7.01 -17.09
CA GLY A 172 6.88 -5.95 -17.70
C GLY A 172 6.21 -4.59 -17.71
N GLU A 173 6.38 -3.86 -18.80
CA GLU A 173 5.89 -2.50 -18.97
C GLU A 173 4.51 -2.51 -19.65
N ILE A 174 3.49 -2.00 -18.95
CA ILE A 174 2.11 -2.02 -19.40
C ILE A 174 1.62 -0.59 -19.68
N ILE A 175 1.13 -0.35 -20.88
CA ILE A 175 0.36 0.85 -21.19
C ILE A 175 -1.11 0.58 -20.82
N LEU A 176 -1.66 1.40 -19.95
CA LEU A 176 -3.05 1.31 -19.53
C LEU A 176 -3.98 1.82 -20.64
N SER A 177 -5.04 1.05 -20.94
CA SER A 177 -6.09 1.47 -21.89
C SER A 177 -6.97 2.58 -21.33
N ASP A 178 -7.17 2.57 -20.00
CA ASP A 178 -8.05 3.47 -19.28
C ASP A 178 -7.33 4.15 -18.12
N LYS A 179 -7.93 5.21 -17.56
CA LYS A 179 -7.43 5.86 -16.35
C LYS A 179 -7.62 4.94 -15.16
N THR A 180 -6.58 4.85 -14.35
CA THR A 180 -6.63 4.16 -13.04
C THR A 180 -6.49 5.17 -11.90
N SER A 181 -6.96 4.80 -10.72
CA SER A 181 -6.62 5.50 -9.48
C SER A 181 -5.58 4.75 -8.64
N LEU A 182 -5.16 3.56 -9.10
CA LEU A 182 -4.23 2.72 -8.35
C LEU A 182 -2.80 3.22 -8.48
N GLY A 183 -2.20 3.50 -7.35
CA GLY A 183 -0.77 3.73 -7.20
C GLY A 183 -0.05 2.49 -6.69
N HIS A 184 1.15 2.72 -6.19
CA HIS A 184 1.97 1.70 -5.55
C HIS A 184 2.61 2.24 -4.28
N THR A 185 2.89 1.33 -3.36
CA THR A 185 3.63 1.61 -2.14
C THR A 185 4.46 0.40 -1.73
N GLY A 186 5.51 0.63 -0.94
CA GLY A 186 6.38 -0.44 -0.48
C GLY A 186 7.62 0.08 0.25
N PHE A 187 8.55 -0.81 0.43
CA PHE A 187 9.83 -0.53 1.06
C PHE A 187 10.99 -1.10 0.23
N GLU A 188 12.12 -0.44 0.30
CA GLU A 188 13.35 -0.83 -0.39
C GLU A 188 14.55 -0.75 0.53
N ASN A 189 15.55 -1.60 0.26
CA ASN A 189 16.87 -1.50 0.83
C ASN A 189 17.75 -0.65 -0.10
N LYS A 190 18.04 0.58 0.29
CA LYS A 190 18.92 1.49 -0.47
C LYS A 190 20.24 1.67 0.25
N GLY A 191 21.25 0.90 -0.17
CA GLY A 191 22.57 0.99 0.45
C GLY A 191 22.59 0.67 1.95
N GLY A 192 21.73 -0.23 2.43
CA GLY A 192 21.59 -0.59 3.84
C GLY A 192 20.63 0.30 4.63
N VAL A 193 19.98 1.29 4.00
CA VAL A 193 18.98 2.16 4.61
C VAL A 193 17.57 1.71 4.19
N ALA A 194 16.70 1.53 5.20
CA ALA A 194 15.29 1.26 4.95
C ALA A 194 14.61 2.51 4.36
N THR A 195 13.98 2.34 3.20
CA THR A 195 13.44 3.44 2.41
C THR A 195 12.00 3.16 2.03
N LEU A 196 11.09 4.09 2.29
CA LEU A 196 9.72 4.06 1.78
C LEU A 196 9.76 4.36 0.28
N SER A 197 8.96 3.63 -0.51
CA SER A 197 8.81 3.85 -1.95
C SER A 197 7.32 3.90 -2.28
N PHE A 198 6.88 4.92 -3.01
CA PHE A 198 5.48 5.14 -3.34
C PHE A 198 5.35 5.94 -4.64
N GLY A 199 4.22 5.83 -5.30
CA GLY A 199 4.05 6.52 -6.57
C GLY A 199 2.77 6.16 -7.32
N PHE A 200 2.71 6.55 -8.61
CA PHE A 200 1.54 6.40 -9.46
C PHE A 200 1.93 6.36 -10.95
N PRO A 201 1.25 5.58 -11.79
CA PRO A 201 0.32 4.50 -11.45
C PRO A 201 1.02 3.29 -10.82
N TYR A 202 0.31 2.18 -10.68
CA TYR A 202 0.81 1.02 -9.95
C TYR A 202 2.08 0.39 -10.54
N ARG A 203 2.89 -0.16 -9.64
CA ARG A 203 4.09 -0.94 -9.91
C ARG A 203 4.19 -2.07 -8.91
N GLU A 204 4.66 -3.24 -9.33
CA GLU A 204 4.99 -4.36 -8.45
C GLU A 204 6.42 -4.83 -8.72
N ALA A 205 7.25 -4.89 -7.70
CA ALA A 205 8.65 -5.27 -7.76
C ALA A 205 9.12 -5.92 -6.45
N PRO A 206 10.08 -6.86 -6.49
CA PRO A 206 10.79 -7.39 -7.65
C PRO A 206 9.97 -8.40 -8.44
N LYS A 207 8.84 -8.83 -7.88
CA LYS A 207 7.90 -9.80 -8.44
C LYS A 207 6.48 -9.28 -8.25
N SER A 208 5.59 -9.72 -9.13
CA SER A 208 4.14 -9.57 -8.97
C SER A 208 3.56 -10.81 -8.30
N TYR A 209 2.68 -10.62 -7.31
CA TYR A 209 1.99 -11.73 -6.64
C TYR A 209 0.67 -12.03 -7.35
N ILE A 210 0.58 -13.17 -8.02
CA ILE A 210 -0.60 -13.55 -8.80
C ILE A 210 -1.63 -14.27 -7.92
N ARG A 211 -1.19 -15.31 -7.23
CA ARG A 211 -2.03 -16.15 -6.37
C ARG A 211 -1.15 -17.00 -5.46
N LYS A 212 -1.78 -17.79 -4.60
CA LYS A 212 -1.08 -18.69 -3.66
C LYS A 212 0.11 -19.41 -4.33
N LEU A 213 1.29 -19.21 -3.77
CA LEU A 213 2.55 -19.82 -4.20
C LEU A 213 2.91 -19.56 -5.68
N THR A 214 2.51 -18.41 -6.22
CA THR A 214 2.83 -18.04 -7.60
C THR A 214 3.26 -16.59 -7.68
N LEU A 215 4.52 -16.40 -8.03
CA LEU A 215 5.11 -15.09 -8.32
C LEU A 215 5.37 -14.98 -9.82
N ALA A 216 4.99 -13.86 -10.41
CA ALA A 216 5.31 -13.46 -11.79
C ALA A 216 6.46 -12.44 -11.80
N PRO A 217 7.04 -12.14 -12.96
CA PRO A 217 7.94 -10.99 -13.13
C PRO A 217 7.35 -9.68 -12.66
N ALA A 218 8.22 -8.69 -12.44
CA ALA A 218 7.82 -7.34 -12.08
C ALA A 218 6.90 -6.71 -13.13
N VAL A 219 6.04 -5.79 -12.69
CA VAL A 219 5.16 -5.01 -13.56
C VAL A 219 5.28 -3.53 -13.27
N THR A 220 5.25 -2.70 -14.32
CA THR A 220 5.17 -1.24 -14.21
C THR A 220 4.09 -0.74 -15.18
N ALA A 221 3.07 -0.10 -14.65
CA ALA A 221 2.00 0.48 -15.45
C ALA A 221 2.33 1.92 -15.85
N TYR A 222 1.92 2.30 -17.06
CA TYR A 222 2.05 3.64 -17.60
C TYR A 222 0.67 4.17 -17.96
N GLN A 223 0.30 5.31 -17.35
CA GLN A 223 -0.97 5.96 -17.64
C GLN A 223 -0.80 7.04 -18.68
N HIS A 224 -1.74 7.15 -19.59
CA HIS A 224 -1.84 8.24 -20.54
C HIS A 224 -2.27 9.53 -19.86
N LEU A 225 -1.54 10.60 -20.12
CA LEU A 225 -1.89 11.96 -19.78
C LEU A 225 -1.87 12.80 -21.06
N LYS A 226 -3.01 13.34 -21.44
CA LYS A 226 -3.13 14.16 -22.65
C LYS A 226 -2.52 15.52 -22.42
N LYS A 227 -2.07 16.16 -23.51
CA LYS A 227 -1.57 17.53 -23.49
C LYS A 227 -2.53 18.45 -22.74
N GLY A 228 -2.02 19.20 -21.76
CA GLY A 228 -2.76 20.12 -20.91
C GLY A 228 -3.48 19.48 -19.73
N GLU A 229 -3.55 18.16 -19.64
CA GLU A 229 -4.10 17.48 -18.47
C GLU A 229 -3.13 17.57 -17.29
N THR A 230 -3.71 17.68 -16.08
CA THR A 230 -2.97 17.67 -14.80
C THR A 230 -3.54 16.58 -13.90
N ILE A 231 -2.65 15.85 -13.25
CA ILE A 231 -2.98 14.94 -12.16
C ILE A 231 -2.41 15.46 -10.85
N LEU A 232 -3.20 15.35 -9.78
CA LEU A 232 -2.78 15.68 -8.42
C LEU A 232 -2.72 14.40 -7.58
N LEU A 233 -1.59 14.18 -6.94
CA LEU A 233 -1.31 13.04 -6.08
C LEU A 233 -0.96 13.54 -4.69
N MET A 234 -1.45 12.87 -3.64
CA MET A 234 -1.20 13.30 -2.27
C MET A 234 -0.83 12.12 -1.37
N TRP A 235 0.21 12.34 -0.56
CA TRP A 235 0.66 11.40 0.46
C TRP A 235 0.87 12.10 1.79
N GLN A 236 0.76 11.32 2.86
CA GLN A 236 1.14 11.71 4.21
C GLN A 236 2.29 10.80 4.67
N ILE A 237 3.36 11.42 5.14
CA ILE A 237 4.44 10.74 5.86
C ILE A 237 4.23 11.02 7.35
N ALA A 238 4.10 9.99 8.16
CA ALA A 238 4.02 10.12 9.60
C ALA A 238 5.20 9.43 10.27
N GLU A 239 5.68 10.01 11.36
CA GLU A 239 6.71 9.45 12.23
C GLU A 239 6.19 9.33 13.65
N GLY A 240 6.71 8.35 14.39
CA GLY A 240 6.32 8.15 15.77
C GLY A 240 7.23 7.18 16.51
N GLU A 241 6.88 6.96 17.77
CA GLU A 241 7.50 6.00 18.66
C GLU A 241 6.53 4.84 18.93
N ALA A 242 7.06 3.64 19.07
CA ALA A 242 6.31 2.47 19.48
C ALA A 242 7.21 1.56 20.30
N LYS A 243 6.67 0.96 21.37
CA LYS A 243 7.43 0.09 22.26
C LYS A 243 7.84 -1.23 21.61
N ASP A 244 7.03 -1.72 20.67
CA ASP A 244 7.25 -2.94 19.92
C ASP A 244 6.47 -2.92 18.59
N TYR A 245 6.63 -3.98 17.80
CA TYR A 245 5.97 -4.10 16.50
C TYR A 245 4.44 -4.15 16.60
N SER A 246 3.86 -4.73 17.65
CA SER A 246 2.40 -4.79 17.81
C SER A 246 1.82 -3.42 18.10
N ASP A 247 2.49 -2.66 18.95
CA ASP A 247 2.15 -1.29 19.27
C ASP A 247 2.25 -0.37 18.03
N PHE A 248 3.32 -0.53 17.25
CA PHE A 248 3.46 0.14 15.94
C PHE A 248 2.30 -0.16 15.00
N VAL A 249 1.92 -1.44 14.86
CA VAL A 249 0.79 -1.84 14.00
C VAL A 249 -0.52 -1.24 14.50
N SER A 250 -0.77 -1.24 15.82
CA SER A 250 -1.97 -0.64 16.40
C SER A 250 -2.06 0.85 16.10
N HIS A 251 -1.01 1.61 16.41
CA HIS A 251 -0.96 3.06 16.13
C HIS A 251 -1.17 3.36 14.64
N THR A 252 -0.50 2.58 13.77
CA THR A 252 -0.61 2.77 12.31
C THR A 252 -2.02 2.46 11.81
N TRP A 253 -2.66 1.42 12.34
CA TRP A 253 -4.01 1.03 11.96
C TRP A 253 -5.06 2.03 12.45
N GLU A 254 -4.98 2.48 13.69
CA GLU A 254 -5.85 3.51 14.25
C GLU A 254 -5.75 4.81 13.42
N TYR A 255 -4.52 5.26 13.13
CA TYR A 255 -4.28 6.42 12.28
C TYR A 255 -4.90 6.27 10.89
N CYS A 256 -4.74 5.12 10.24
CA CYS A 256 -5.36 4.82 8.96
C CYS A 256 -6.89 4.88 9.03
N TYR A 257 -7.46 4.25 10.05
CA TYR A 257 -8.90 4.21 10.26
C TYR A 257 -9.48 5.63 10.42
N ASP A 258 -8.85 6.46 11.23
CA ASP A 258 -9.27 7.85 11.45
C ASP A 258 -9.11 8.70 10.18
N THR A 259 -7.99 8.52 9.44
CA THR A 259 -7.72 9.25 8.21
C THR A 259 -8.73 8.95 7.12
N TYR A 260 -9.07 7.68 6.90
CA TYR A 260 -10.01 7.28 5.84
C TYR A 260 -11.46 7.31 6.30
N SER A 261 -11.73 7.30 7.61
CA SER A 261 -13.07 7.35 8.22
C SER A 261 -14.09 6.52 7.43
N PRO A 262 -13.88 5.19 7.27
CA PRO A 262 -14.75 4.37 6.46
C PRO A 262 -16.16 4.40 7.00
N LYS A 263 -17.13 4.73 6.14
CA LYS A 263 -18.52 4.73 6.54
C LYS A 263 -18.99 3.30 6.79
N PRO A 264 -19.76 3.04 7.87
CA PRO A 264 -20.41 1.75 8.04
C PRO A 264 -21.25 1.40 6.80
N VAL A 265 -21.21 0.15 6.41
CA VAL A 265 -22.10 -0.34 5.35
C VAL A 265 -23.47 -0.56 5.96
N ASP A 266 -24.51 0.09 5.41
CA ASP A 266 -25.89 -0.19 5.76
C ASP A 266 -26.23 -1.61 5.28
N THR A 267 -26.53 -2.48 6.23
CA THR A 267 -26.99 -3.83 5.93
C THR A 267 -28.47 -3.92 6.25
N PRO A 268 -29.27 -4.69 5.47
CA PRO A 268 -30.70 -4.86 5.76
C PRO A 268 -30.95 -5.71 7.01
N TYR A 269 -29.88 -6.20 7.65
CA TYR A 269 -29.96 -7.10 8.79
C TYR A 269 -29.29 -6.51 10.02
N SER A 270 -29.92 -6.67 11.20
CA SER A 270 -29.31 -6.29 12.46
C SER A 270 -28.14 -7.23 12.81
N ILE A 271 -27.21 -6.75 13.65
CA ILE A 271 -26.08 -7.56 14.13
C ILE A 271 -26.58 -8.81 14.86
N GLU A 272 -27.66 -8.68 15.65
CA GLU A 272 -28.29 -9.78 16.38
C GLU A 272 -28.86 -10.82 15.44
N TYR A 273 -29.56 -10.40 14.38
CA TYR A 273 -30.05 -11.30 13.34
C TYR A 273 -28.90 -12.05 12.66
N MET A 274 -27.82 -11.34 12.29
CA MET A 274 -26.64 -11.98 11.69
C MET A 274 -25.98 -12.99 12.62
N LYS A 275 -25.82 -12.66 13.91
CA LYS A 275 -25.28 -13.58 14.92
C LYS A 275 -26.15 -14.83 15.05
N GLN A 276 -27.47 -14.66 15.18
CA GLN A 276 -28.40 -15.79 15.29
C GLN A 276 -28.36 -16.67 14.05
N THR A 277 -28.36 -16.07 12.85
CA THR A 277 -28.29 -16.82 11.60
C THR A 277 -27.01 -17.63 11.49
N LEU A 278 -25.86 -17.03 11.86
CA LEU A 278 -24.58 -17.73 11.87
C LEU A 278 -24.59 -18.87 12.91
N SER A 279 -25.08 -18.61 14.12
CA SER A 279 -25.17 -19.64 15.15
C SER A 279 -26.06 -20.82 14.74
N GLN A 280 -27.24 -20.53 14.15
CA GLN A 280 -28.13 -21.56 13.63
C GLN A 280 -27.49 -22.35 12.47
N PHE A 281 -26.75 -21.66 11.59
CA PHE A 281 -25.99 -22.33 10.55
C PHE A 281 -24.96 -23.30 11.12
N PHE A 282 -24.19 -22.90 12.13
CA PHE A 282 -23.22 -23.80 12.77
C PHE A 282 -23.88 -24.97 13.46
N VAL A 283 -25.00 -24.76 14.17
CA VAL A 283 -25.78 -25.86 14.78
C VAL A 283 -26.26 -26.83 13.71
N SER A 284 -26.81 -26.35 12.59
CA SER A 284 -27.29 -27.20 11.49
C SER A 284 -26.18 -27.93 10.74
N SER A 285 -24.95 -27.38 10.79
CA SER A 285 -23.77 -27.96 10.13
C SER A 285 -23.03 -28.97 11.00
N PHE A 286 -23.39 -29.07 12.27
CA PHE A 286 -22.74 -29.99 13.24
C PHE A 286 -22.93 -31.44 12.82
N VAL A 287 -21.89 -32.25 13.00
CA VAL A 287 -21.90 -33.68 12.70
C VAL A 287 -21.95 -34.47 14.02
N ASP A 288 -23.13 -34.95 14.41
CA ASP A 288 -23.37 -35.61 15.72
C ASP A 288 -22.45 -36.79 15.97
N LYS A 289 -22.05 -37.50 14.91
CA LYS A 289 -21.20 -38.68 15.03
C LYS A 289 -19.77 -38.36 15.52
N TYR A 290 -19.31 -37.15 15.25
CA TYR A 290 -17.93 -36.75 15.54
C TYR A 290 -17.95 -35.37 16.26
N PRO A 291 -17.63 -35.35 17.57
CA PRO A 291 -17.60 -34.08 18.33
C PRO A 291 -16.71 -33.02 17.68
N LEU A 292 -17.15 -31.79 17.72
CA LEU A 292 -16.42 -30.61 17.17
C LEU A 292 -16.12 -30.67 15.66
N VAL A 293 -16.90 -31.38 14.90
CA VAL A 293 -16.75 -31.50 13.46
C VAL A 293 -17.98 -30.91 12.75
N TYR A 294 -17.75 -30.09 11.76
CA TYR A 294 -18.78 -29.43 10.99
C TYR A 294 -18.65 -29.75 9.50
N ASN A 295 -19.78 -29.81 8.80
CA ASN A 295 -19.77 -29.90 7.35
C ASN A 295 -19.24 -28.61 6.75
N SER A 296 -18.34 -28.70 5.77
CA SER A 296 -17.85 -27.56 5.02
C SER A 296 -18.72 -27.29 3.80
N GLY A 297 -19.24 -26.08 3.72
CA GLY A 297 -19.88 -25.52 2.55
C GLY A 297 -21.40 -25.66 2.51
N ILE A 298 -21.99 -24.75 1.75
CA ILE A 298 -23.43 -24.70 1.44
C ILE A 298 -23.61 -24.92 -0.05
N HIS A 299 -24.59 -25.72 -0.42
CA HIS A 299 -24.99 -25.85 -1.80
C HIS A 299 -25.94 -24.69 -2.16
N LEU A 300 -25.41 -23.65 -2.85
CA LEU A 300 -26.11 -22.40 -3.13
C LEU A 300 -27.46 -22.51 -3.83
N ARG A 301 -27.74 -23.62 -4.53
CA ARG A 301 -29.02 -23.84 -5.21
C ARG A 301 -30.11 -24.47 -4.34
N THR A 302 -29.73 -25.11 -3.27
CA THR A 302 -30.63 -25.91 -2.44
C THR A 302 -30.67 -25.47 -0.98
N ASP A 303 -29.89 -24.46 -0.60
CA ASP A 303 -29.68 -24.01 0.79
C ASP A 303 -29.37 -25.15 1.78
N ALA A 304 -28.92 -26.27 1.27
CA ALA A 304 -28.56 -27.43 2.08
C ALA A 304 -27.05 -27.43 2.33
N CYS A 305 -26.65 -27.92 3.49
CA CYS A 305 -25.24 -28.23 3.75
C CYS A 305 -24.74 -29.23 2.71
N ALA A 306 -23.64 -28.91 2.06
CA ALA A 306 -23.06 -29.79 1.04
C ALA A 306 -22.59 -31.08 1.70
N SER A 307 -23.24 -32.18 1.36
CA SER A 307 -22.84 -33.51 1.75
C SER A 307 -21.77 -34.04 0.79
N ASN A 308 -20.58 -33.48 0.83
CA ASN A 308 -19.46 -33.92 -0.02
C ASN A 308 -18.52 -34.92 0.68
N GLY A 309 -18.91 -35.43 1.83
CA GLY A 309 -18.13 -36.37 2.62
C GLY A 309 -16.91 -35.73 3.33
N GLN A 310 -16.77 -34.43 3.27
CA GLN A 310 -15.72 -33.67 3.98
C GLN A 310 -16.32 -33.03 5.21
N ALA A 311 -15.81 -33.39 6.36
CA ALA A 311 -16.10 -32.75 7.64
C ALA A 311 -14.81 -32.07 8.13
N GLU A 312 -14.92 -30.82 8.54
CA GLU A 312 -13.75 -30.02 8.88
C GLU A 312 -13.61 -29.81 10.38
N VAL A 313 -12.42 -30.11 10.89
CA VAL A 313 -12.00 -29.88 12.27
C VAL A 313 -10.99 -28.74 12.25
N GLY A 314 -11.44 -27.51 12.04
CA GLY A 314 -10.58 -26.36 12.21
C GLY A 314 -9.89 -25.80 10.97
N PHE A 315 -10.33 -26.12 9.76
CA PHE A 315 -9.82 -25.46 8.54
C PHE A 315 -10.00 -23.94 8.61
N ILE A 316 -11.09 -23.47 9.20
CA ILE A 316 -11.33 -22.04 9.43
C ILE A 316 -10.77 -21.60 10.80
N GLY A 317 -10.07 -22.47 11.54
CA GLY A 317 -9.35 -22.17 12.77
C GLY A 317 -10.20 -21.72 13.96
N ARG A 318 -11.54 -21.94 13.93
CA ARG A 318 -12.46 -21.39 14.93
C ARG A 318 -13.57 -22.34 15.38
N VAL A 319 -13.39 -23.64 15.19
CA VAL A 319 -14.41 -24.63 15.61
C VAL A 319 -14.75 -24.47 17.08
N LEU A 320 -13.74 -24.29 17.96
CA LEU A 320 -13.93 -24.08 19.39
C LEU A 320 -14.60 -22.74 19.75
N LEU A 321 -14.53 -21.73 18.89
CA LEU A 321 -15.20 -20.44 19.12
C LEU A 321 -16.66 -20.46 18.65
N ASN A 322 -17.04 -21.44 17.83
CA ASN A 322 -18.38 -21.60 17.30
C ASN A 322 -19.16 -22.71 18.05
N ALA A 323 -18.46 -23.52 18.83
CA ALA A 323 -19.05 -24.54 19.69
C ALA A 323 -19.45 -23.94 21.06
#